data_f3104213fbf1a44155ce36e916a9de99
#
_entry.id   f3104213fbf1a44155ce36e916a9de99
#
_cell.length_a   1.000
_cell.length_b   1.000
_cell.length_c   1.000
_cell.angle_alpha   90.00
_cell.angle_beta   90.00
_cell.angle_gamma   90.00
#
_symmetry.space_group_name_H-M   'P 1'
#
loop_
_entity.id
_entity.type
_entity.pdbx_description
1 polymer ?
#
loop_
_entity_poly.entity_id
_entity_poly.type
_entity_poly.pdbx_seq_one_letter_code
_entity_poly.pdbx_strand_id
1 'polypeptide(L)'
;MKKTIFYVIFLAVFVALQAKTIDVNTARTVAEKYYSDFVVKTTVNSAAVLAYAEKVTVSSEKTATPCFYVFNIGRGFVIVSADDRVTPILAYSAESSFDGSNIPENVSFFLDGYKQEIRSILAMEDLEANPDWEKLENSQLSRDKDATVVVSPLLRTKWHQENYYNSQCPEDSAGPAGHAYVGCGAIVMGQLMRYWKYPVHGIGSRSYTCNNASHGNGYGDYGRLSANFANTTYDYNNMPLELTSTSSQVQIDAVATLLYHCGVAVKMNYGNRGSSVSPTNIVTGIKTYFGYPSTVRYIERTNYNDASWLSTIKAELDSFAPFFYGGQSQTYGGHVWICDGYRDDNYFHMNWGWGGLYDGYFNLSSLSRYAFNYNQAAIIGLRGPQLPDPEPDVSCIGAERPDFNIYPNPSAGRFIVEFNETAEHSVKVFDICGKEIVNISTKGTNAVLDLKDSPAGVYVVRVICNGNKVVTKSIIKK
;
A
#
# COMPACT_ATOMS: atom_id res chain seq x y z
N MET A 1 -77.08 15.10 -19.19
CA MET A 1 -75.64 15.31 -19.47
C MET A 1 -74.81 14.36 -18.59
N LYS A 2 -74.33 13.22 -19.16
CA LYS A 2 -73.46 12.27 -18.46
C LYS A 2 -71.98 12.68 -18.68
N LYS A 3 -71.26 13.03 -17.63
CA LYS A 3 -69.84 13.30 -17.70
C LYS A 3 -69.06 11.95 -17.60
N THR A 4 -68.47 11.60 -18.71
CA THR A 4 -67.53 10.43 -18.77
C THR A 4 -66.17 10.92 -18.32
N ILE A 5 -65.67 10.39 -17.20
CA ILE A 5 -64.34 10.64 -16.67
C ILE A 5 -63.42 9.59 -17.28
N PHE A 6 -62.45 10.02 -18.09
CA PHE A 6 -61.38 9.16 -18.60
C PHE A 6 -60.26 9.08 -17.54
N TYR A 7 -60.08 7.92 -16.98
CA TYR A 7 -58.87 7.63 -16.18
C TYR A 7 -57.73 7.22 -17.14
N VAL A 8 -56.71 8.06 -17.24
CA VAL A 8 -55.44 7.71 -17.88
C VAL A 8 -54.59 6.97 -16.84
N ILE A 9 -54.50 5.66 -17.00
CA ILE A 9 -53.56 4.84 -16.18
C ILE A 9 -52.20 5.04 -16.79
N PHE A 10 -51.33 5.77 -16.09
CA PHE A 10 -49.87 5.81 -16.38
C PHE A 10 -49.26 4.48 -15.93
N LEU A 11 -49.03 3.57 -16.86
CA LEU A 11 -48.24 2.37 -16.63
C LEU A 11 -46.78 2.79 -16.60
N ALA A 12 -46.24 3.00 -15.41
CA ALA A 12 -44.78 3.13 -15.21
C ALA A 12 -44.18 1.77 -15.50
N VAL A 13 -43.60 1.58 -16.69
CA VAL A 13 -42.78 0.43 -16.99
C VAL A 13 -41.50 0.61 -16.19
N PHE A 14 -41.43 -0.05 -15.04
CA PHE A 14 -40.16 -0.28 -14.35
C PHE A 14 -39.38 -1.26 -15.22
N VAL A 15 -38.48 -0.76 -16.05
CA VAL A 15 -37.41 -1.58 -16.64
C VAL A 15 -36.49 -1.89 -15.46
N ALA A 16 -36.64 -3.05 -14.85
CA ALA A 16 -35.63 -3.59 -13.97
C ALA A 16 -34.36 -3.72 -14.82
N LEU A 17 -33.37 -2.87 -14.61
CA LEU A 17 -32.05 -3.06 -15.15
C LEU A 17 -31.53 -4.38 -14.53
N GLN A 18 -31.55 -5.45 -15.30
CA GLN A 18 -30.91 -6.69 -14.90
C GLN A 18 -29.40 -6.44 -14.81
N ALA A 19 -28.81 -6.90 -13.72
CA ALA A 19 -27.39 -6.90 -13.52
C ALA A 19 -26.65 -7.48 -14.74
N LYS A 20 -25.64 -6.78 -15.22
CA LYS A 20 -24.91 -7.14 -16.44
C LYS A 20 -23.54 -7.67 -16.09
N THR A 21 -23.25 -8.89 -16.50
CA THR A 21 -21.88 -9.39 -16.51
C THR A 21 -21.05 -8.59 -17.51
N ILE A 22 -19.90 -8.10 -17.08
CA ILE A 22 -18.94 -7.35 -17.89
C ILE A 22 -18.01 -8.37 -18.57
N ASP A 23 -18.03 -8.41 -19.90
CA ASP A 23 -17.12 -9.26 -20.65
C ASP A 23 -15.69 -8.71 -20.70
N VAL A 24 -14.75 -9.57 -21.06
CA VAL A 24 -13.31 -9.26 -21.06
C VAL A 24 -12.94 -8.10 -22.00
N ASN A 25 -13.66 -7.90 -23.10
CA ASN A 25 -13.35 -6.82 -24.06
C ASN A 25 -13.87 -5.47 -23.55
N THR A 26 -15.07 -5.45 -22.97
CA THR A 26 -15.59 -4.28 -22.26
C THR A 26 -14.66 -3.89 -21.10
N ALA A 27 -14.27 -4.85 -20.26
CA ALA A 27 -13.33 -4.63 -19.16
C ALA A 27 -11.96 -4.11 -19.65
N ARG A 28 -11.46 -4.60 -20.79
CA ARG A 28 -10.22 -4.12 -21.41
C ARG A 28 -10.32 -2.66 -21.81
N THR A 29 -11.41 -2.26 -22.48
CA THR A 29 -11.64 -0.87 -22.88
C THR A 29 -11.71 0.06 -21.67
N VAL A 30 -12.36 -0.39 -20.60
CA VAL A 30 -12.42 0.34 -19.32
C VAL A 30 -11.03 0.47 -18.70
N ALA A 31 -10.23 -0.60 -18.70
CA ALA A 31 -8.87 -0.58 -18.18
C ALA A 31 -7.98 0.41 -18.94
N GLU A 32 -7.99 0.38 -20.28
CA GLU A 32 -7.21 1.28 -21.13
C GLU A 32 -7.58 2.74 -20.90
N LYS A 33 -8.89 3.01 -20.86
CA LYS A 33 -9.39 4.37 -20.62
C LYS A 33 -9.01 4.87 -19.24
N TYR A 34 -9.26 4.08 -18.19
CA TYR A 34 -8.90 4.45 -16.83
C TYR A 34 -7.39 4.68 -16.67
N TYR A 35 -6.58 3.79 -17.23
CA TYR A 35 -5.13 3.91 -17.16
C TYR A 35 -4.62 5.18 -17.84
N SER A 36 -5.11 5.48 -19.04
CA SER A 36 -4.78 6.68 -19.80
C SER A 36 -5.21 7.97 -19.08
N ASP A 37 -6.47 8.02 -18.64
CA ASP A 37 -7.09 9.25 -18.16
C ASP A 37 -6.71 9.58 -16.69
N PHE A 38 -6.53 8.54 -15.86
CA PHE A 38 -6.39 8.71 -14.41
C PHE A 38 -5.04 8.26 -13.85
N VAL A 39 -4.42 7.22 -14.44
CA VAL A 39 -3.19 6.66 -13.86
C VAL A 39 -1.97 7.41 -14.39
N VAL A 40 -1.81 7.50 -15.69
CA VAL A 40 -0.64 8.16 -16.31
C VAL A 40 -0.94 9.55 -16.88
N LYS A 41 -2.22 9.91 -17.00
CA LYS A 41 -2.70 11.21 -17.52
C LYS A 41 -2.10 11.60 -18.89
N THR A 42 -1.76 10.61 -19.71
CA THR A 42 -1.25 10.77 -21.06
C THR A 42 -1.76 9.65 -21.94
N THR A 43 -1.81 9.88 -23.26
CA THR A 43 -2.15 8.83 -24.22
C THR A 43 -1.10 7.71 -24.16
N VAL A 44 -1.51 6.50 -23.86
CA VAL A 44 -0.65 5.31 -23.82
C VAL A 44 -0.82 4.55 -25.13
N ASN A 45 0.28 4.33 -25.85
CA ASN A 45 0.28 3.54 -27.09
C ASN A 45 0.35 2.00 -26.85
N SER A 46 0.29 1.57 -25.58
CA SER A 46 0.35 0.16 -25.21
C SER A 46 -1.07 -0.39 -25.01
N ALA A 47 -1.41 -1.41 -25.78
CA ALA A 47 -2.67 -2.13 -25.59
C ALA A 47 -2.70 -2.87 -24.23
N ALA A 48 -3.87 -2.95 -23.61
CA ALA A 48 -4.07 -3.75 -22.40
C ALA A 48 -3.97 -5.24 -22.70
N VAL A 49 -3.06 -5.94 -22.02
CA VAL A 49 -2.86 -7.38 -22.12
C VAL A 49 -3.47 -8.06 -20.91
N LEU A 50 -4.39 -9.01 -21.13
CA LEU A 50 -4.97 -9.79 -20.04
C LEU A 50 -3.87 -10.63 -19.36
N ALA A 51 -3.59 -10.31 -18.10
CA ALA A 51 -2.60 -11.01 -17.27
C ALA A 51 -3.26 -12.09 -16.40
N TYR A 52 -4.51 -11.87 -15.94
CA TYR A 52 -5.21 -12.78 -15.05
C TYR A 52 -6.73 -12.58 -15.14
N ALA A 53 -7.50 -13.64 -14.89
CA ALA A 53 -8.95 -13.58 -14.74
C ALA A 53 -9.38 -14.49 -13.58
N GLU A 54 -9.94 -13.89 -12.55
CA GLU A 54 -10.48 -14.63 -11.40
C GLU A 54 -11.93 -15.06 -11.70
N LYS A 55 -12.27 -16.26 -11.26
CA LYS A 55 -13.61 -16.84 -11.47
C LYS A 55 -14.16 -17.41 -10.16
N VAL A 56 -15.48 -17.41 -10.04
CA VAL A 56 -16.20 -18.00 -8.93
C VAL A 56 -17.37 -18.85 -9.43
N THR A 57 -17.68 -19.94 -8.73
CA THR A 57 -18.90 -20.70 -8.94
C THR A 57 -19.94 -20.24 -7.92
N VAL A 58 -21.05 -19.68 -8.42
CA VAL A 58 -22.22 -19.37 -7.59
C VAL A 58 -23.04 -20.65 -7.41
N SER A 59 -23.56 -20.89 -6.22
CA SER A 59 -24.19 -22.16 -5.82
C SER A 59 -25.37 -22.58 -6.72
N SER A 60 -25.97 -21.65 -7.46
CA SER A 60 -27.07 -21.88 -8.40
C SER A 60 -26.61 -22.24 -9.82
N GLU A 61 -25.34 -22.00 -10.16
CA GLU A 61 -24.82 -22.17 -11.51
C GLU A 61 -23.76 -23.28 -11.58
N LYS A 62 -23.78 -24.06 -12.68
CA LYS A 62 -22.79 -25.13 -12.94
C LYS A 62 -21.50 -24.57 -13.56
N THR A 63 -21.50 -23.32 -14.04
CA THR A 63 -20.39 -22.69 -14.75
C THR A 63 -19.72 -21.63 -13.85
N ALA A 64 -18.40 -21.55 -13.92
CA ALA A 64 -17.65 -20.52 -13.22
C ALA A 64 -17.80 -19.17 -13.93
N THR A 65 -18.27 -18.17 -13.18
CA THR A 65 -18.48 -16.78 -13.65
C THR A 65 -17.24 -15.94 -13.33
N PRO A 66 -16.75 -15.07 -14.24
CA PRO A 66 -15.68 -14.15 -13.93
C PRO A 66 -16.06 -13.20 -12.78
N CYS A 67 -15.12 -12.93 -11.87
CA CYS A 67 -15.24 -11.94 -10.82
C CYS A 67 -14.57 -10.63 -11.19
N PHE A 68 -13.36 -10.73 -11.71
CA PHE A 68 -12.58 -9.60 -12.17
C PHE A 68 -11.51 -10.04 -13.18
N TYR A 69 -10.99 -9.05 -13.89
CA TYR A 69 -9.90 -9.20 -14.86
C TYR A 69 -8.74 -8.30 -14.46
N VAL A 70 -7.51 -8.76 -14.67
CA VAL A 70 -6.29 -7.96 -14.50
C VAL A 70 -5.65 -7.76 -15.86
N PHE A 71 -5.43 -6.50 -16.22
CA PHE A 71 -4.77 -6.12 -17.47
C PHE A 71 -3.45 -5.42 -17.17
N ASN A 72 -2.36 -5.87 -17.78
CA ASN A 72 -1.11 -5.14 -17.83
C ASN A 72 -1.16 -4.10 -18.95
N ILE A 73 -0.74 -2.87 -18.66
CA ILE A 73 -0.72 -1.75 -19.62
C ILE A 73 0.60 -0.98 -19.42
N GLY A 74 1.47 -1.01 -20.42
CA GLY A 74 2.80 -0.41 -20.29
C GLY A 74 3.60 -1.05 -19.14
N ARG A 75 3.96 -0.26 -18.13
CA ARG A 75 4.65 -0.73 -16.92
C ARG A 75 3.72 -0.98 -15.74
N GLY A 76 2.43 -0.73 -15.91
CA GLY A 76 1.44 -0.81 -14.86
C GLY A 76 0.41 -1.89 -15.09
N PHE A 77 -0.60 -1.92 -14.22
CA PHE A 77 -1.77 -2.79 -14.37
C PHE A 77 -3.05 -2.09 -13.91
N VAL A 78 -4.20 -2.65 -14.33
CA VAL A 78 -5.54 -2.28 -13.83
C VAL A 78 -6.32 -3.55 -13.55
N ILE A 79 -7.01 -3.62 -12.40
CA ILE A 79 -7.97 -4.67 -12.05
C ILE A 79 -9.38 -4.11 -12.23
N VAL A 80 -10.15 -4.74 -13.10
CA VAL A 80 -11.52 -4.35 -13.46
C VAL A 80 -12.49 -5.42 -13.02
N SER A 81 -13.58 -5.05 -12.33
CA SER A 81 -14.62 -6.00 -11.95
C SER A 81 -15.34 -6.57 -13.18
N ALA A 82 -15.89 -7.77 -13.05
CA ALA A 82 -16.63 -8.44 -14.10
C ALA A 82 -18.16 -8.36 -13.92
N ASP A 83 -18.64 -7.48 -13.04
CA ASP A 83 -20.06 -7.28 -12.75
C ASP A 83 -20.35 -5.79 -12.53
N ASP A 84 -21.43 -5.29 -13.16
CA ASP A 84 -21.76 -3.86 -13.12
C ASP A 84 -22.34 -3.37 -11.77
N ARG A 85 -22.71 -4.27 -10.87
CA ARG A 85 -23.11 -3.94 -9.49
C ARG A 85 -21.93 -3.60 -8.58
N VAL A 86 -20.73 -3.99 -9.00
CA VAL A 86 -19.46 -3.77 -8.30
C VAL A 86 -18.80 -2.50 -8.83
N THR A 87 -18.01 -1.80 -7.99
CA THR A 87 -17.18 -0.69 -8.47
C THR A 87 -16.31 -1.15 -9.64
N PRO A 88 -16.21 -0.38 -10.74
CA PRO A 88 -15.53 -0.84 -11.95
C PRO A 88 -14.04 -1.11 -11.75
N ILE A 89 -13.34 -0.26 -11.01
CA ILE A 89 -11.90 -0.39 -10.78
C ILE A 89 -11.67 -0.89 -9.35
N LEU A 90 -10.98 -2.00 -9.22
CA LEU A 90 -10.63 -2.60 -7.93
C LEU A 90 -9.23 -2.19 -7.47
N ALA A 91 -8.29 -2.12 -8.41
CA ALA A 91 -6.91 -1.72 -8.15
C ALA A 91 -6.22 -1.25 -9.43
N TYR A 92 -5.11 -0.53 -9.27
CA TYR A 92 -4.24 -0.13 -10.38
C TYR A 92 -2.81 0.17 -9.90
N SER A 93 -1.88 0.13 -10.84
CA SER A 93 -0.50 0.59 -10.67
C SER A 93 -0.01 1.32 -11.91
N ALA A 94 0.81 2.35 -11.73
CA ALA A 94 1.52 3.02 -12.83
C ALA A 94 2.92 2.42 -13.09
N GLU A 95 3.48 1.67 -12.13
CA GLU A 95 4.90 1.32 -12.10
C GLU A 95 5.16 -0.17 -11.93
N SER A 96 4.15 -0.94 -11.58
CA SER A 96 4.26 -2.38 -11.29
C SER A 96 3.40 -3.19 -12.23
N SER A 97 3.97 -4.24 -12.82
CA SER A 97 3.22 -5.24 -13.59
C SER A 97 2.63 -6.32 -12.69
N PHE A 98 1.66 -7.05 -13.22
CA PHE A 98 1.01 -8.17 -12.55
C PHE A 98 1.39 -9.49 -13.24
N ASP A 99 2.06 -10.39 -12.52
CA ASP A 99 2.34 -11.75 -12.99
C ASP A 99 1.21 -12.71 -12.57
N GLY A 100 0.28 -12.97 -13.48
CA GLY A 100 -0.84 -13.88 -13.24
C GLY A 100 -0.47 -15.37 -13.15
N SER A 101 0.76 -15.74 -13.48
CA SER A 101 1.24 -17.13 -13.42
C SER A 101 1.83 -17.52 -12.06
N ASN A 102 2.27 -16.54 -11.27
CA ASN A 102 2.91 -16.79 -9.98
C ASN A 102 2.51 -15.73 -8.94
N ILE A 103 1.23 -15.72 -8.57
CA ILE A 103 0.70 -14.75 -7.61
C ILE A 103 1.12 -15.14 -6.19
N PRO A 104 1.86 -14.28 -5.45
CA PRO A 104 2.26 -14.54 -4.08
C PRO A 104 1.06 -14.72 -3.13
N GLU A 105 1.26 -15.50 -2.07
CA GLU A 105 0.17 -15.85 -1.14
C GLU A 105 -0.49 -14.63 -0.48
N ASN A 106 0.26 -13.57 -0.13
CA ASN A 106 -0.31 -12.36 0.46
C ASN A 106 -1.16 -11.56 -0.57
N VAL A 107 -0.75 -11.52 -1.83
CA VAL A 107 -1.53 -10.92 -2.91
C VAL A 107 -2.77 -11.77 -3.19
N SER A 108 -2.61 -13.09 -3.30
CA SER A 108 -3.72 -14.04 -3.46
C SER A 108 -4.74 -13.93 -2.33
N PHE A 109 -4.27 -13.83 -1.09
CA PHE A 109 -5.13 -13.62 0.08
C PHE A 109 -5.99 -12.35 -0.05
N PHE A 110 -5.38 -11.24 -0.45
CA PHE A 110 -6.10 -9.98 -0.61
C PHE A 110 -7.12 -10.03 -1.77
N LEU A 111 -6.72 -10.58 -2.90
CA LEU A 111 -7.61 -10.76 -4.06
C LEU A 111 -8.75 -11.74 -3.79
N ASP A 112 -8.53 -12.75 -2.95
CA ASP A 112 -9.61 -13.64 -2.48
C ASP A 112 -10.67 -12.87 -1.67
N GLY A 113 -10.27 -11.82 -0.95
CA GLY A 113 -11.20 -10.88 -0.33
C GLY A 113 -12.16 -10.25 -1.37
N TYR A 114 -11.63 -9.71 -2.45
CA TYR A 114 -12.45 -9.20 -3.57
C TYR A 114 -13.35 -10.28 -4.15
N LYS A 115 -12.81 -11.48 -4.39
CA LYS A 115 -13.57 -12.62 -4.91
C LYS A 115 -14.75 -12.99 -4.01
N GLN A 116 -14.56 -13.06 -2.69
CA GLN A 116 -15.62 -13.42 -1.74
C GLN A 116 -16.70 -12.33 -1.70
N GLU A 117 -16.32 -11.07 -1.73
CA GLU A 117 -17.27 -9.96 -1.78
C GLU A 117 -18.09 -9.98 -3.08
N ILE A 118 -17.43 -10.11 -4.23
CA ILE A 118 -18.10 -10.20 -5.53
C ILE A 118 -19.01 -11.44 -5.58
N ARG A 119 -18.55 -12.59 -5.06
CA ARG A 119 -19.38 -13.78 -4.96
C ARG A 119 -20.68 -13.55 -4.19
N SER A 120 -20.61 -12.79 -3.10
CA SER A 120 -21.77 -12.44 -2.30
C SER A 120 -22.71 -11.52 -3.07
N ILE A 121 -22.17 -10.56 -3.82
CA ILE A 121 -22.92 -9.66 -4.69
C ILE A 121 -23.62 -10.43 -5.81
N LEU A 122 -22.93 -11.37 -6.46
CA LEU A 122 -23.49 -12.21 -7.52
C LEU A 122 -24.67 -13.06 -7.04
N ALA A 123 -24.72 -13.41 -5.76
CA ALA A 123 -25.82 -14.17 -5.16
C ALA A 123 -27.05 -13.30 -4.81
N MET A 124 -26.99 -11.99 -4.98
CA MET A 124 -28.10 -11.04 -4.70
C MET A 124 -28.83 -10.70 -5.99
N GLU A 125 -30.17 -10.82 -5.99
CA GLU A 125 -30.99 -10.60 -7.20
C GLU A 125 -31.37 -9.12 -7.40
N ASP A 126 -31.50 -8.32 -6.32
CA ASP A 126 -32.11 -6.98 -6.35
C ASP A 126 -31.08 -5.83 -6.23
N LEU A 127 -29.83 -6.04 -6.68
CA LEU A 127 -28.83 -5.00 -6.67
C LEU A 127 -28.81 -4.21 -7.99
N GLU A 128 -28.91 -2.88 -7.87
CA GLU A 128 -28.74 -1.96 -8.99
C GLU A 128 -27.28 -1.87 -9.44
N ALA A 129 -27.06 -1.54 -10.70
CA ALA A 129 -25.73 -1.26 -11.24
C ALA A 129 -25.05 -0.12 -10.48
N ASN A 130 -23.73 -0.21 -10.31
CA ASN A 130 -22.94 0.82 -9.70
C ASN A 130 -22.81 2.02 -10.66
N PRO A 131 -23.22 3.23 -10.24
CA PRO A 131 -23.26 4.41 -11.13
C PRO A 131 -21.87 4.84 -11.65
N ASP A 132 -20.80 4.31 -11.10
CA ASP A 132 -19.43 4.64 -11.55
C ASP A 132 -19.12 4.03 -12.92
N TRP A 133 -19.83 2.96 -13.33
CA TRP A 133 -19.74 2.44 -14.70
C TRP A 133 -20.20 3.46 -15.74
N GLU A 134 -21.36 4.06 -15.53
CA GLU A 134 -21.88 5.10 -16.42
C GLU A 134 -20.97 6.34 -16.46
N LYS A 135 -20.41 6.73 -15.33
CA LYS A 135 -19.46 7.84 -15.25
C LYS A 135 -18.18 7.55 -16.04
N LEU A 136 -17.66 6.31 -15.95
CA LEU A 136 -16.49 5.87 -16.72
C LEU A 136 -16.76 5.89 -18.23
N GLU A 137 -17.91 5.36 -18.67
CA GLU A 137 -18.30 5.33 -20.08
C GLU A 137 -18.42 6.75 -20.64
N ASN A 138 -19.07 7.65 -19.91
CA ASN A 138 -19.34 9.03 -20.33
C ASN A 138 -18.17 10.00 -20.12
N SER A 139 -16.99 9.54 -19.70
CA SER A 139 -15.82 10.39 -19.31
C SER A 139 -16.15 11.42 -18.23
N GLN A 140 -17.18 11.17 -17.42
CA GLN A 140 -17.62 12.10 -16.37
C GLN A 140 -16.85 11.87 -15.05
N LEU A 141 -16.23 10.71 -14.84
CA LEU A 141 -15.33 10.49 -13.70
C LEU A 141 -14.15 11.49 -13.67
N SER A 142 -13.77 12.01 -14.85
CA SER A 142 -12.63 12.91 -15.00
C SER A 142 -12.89 14.38 -14.65
N ARG A 143 -14.15 14.81 -14.52
CA ARG A 143 -14.48 16.25 -14.45
C ARG A 143 -14.96 16.74 -13.10
N ASP A 144 -15.53 15.86 -12.26
CA ASP A 144 -16.19 16.31 -11.04
C ASP A 144 -15.40 16.07 -9.74
N LYS A 145 -14.43 15.17 -9.73
CA LYS A 145 -13.43 15.02 -8.65
C LYS A 145 -12.19 14.34 -9.22
N ASP A 146 -11.15 15.09 -9.52
CA ASP A 146 -9.80 14.55 -9.57
C ASP A 146 -9.51 13.93 -8.21
N ALA A 147 -9.74 12.60 -8.07
CA ALA A 147 -9.38 11.91 -6.86
C ALA A 147 -7.89 12.15 -6.61
N THR A 148 -7.60 12.86 -5.53
CA THR A 148 -6.27 13.39 -5.25
C THR A 148 -5.50 12.37 -4.42
N VAL A 149 -4.24 12.18 -4.77
CA VAL A 149 -3.31 11.51 -3.86
C VAL A 149 -3.17 12.40 -2.63
N VAL A 150 -3.67 11.93 -1.49
CA VAL A 150 -3.58 12.64 -0.21
C VAL A 150 -2.22 12.39 0.42
N VAL A 151 -1.80 11.12 0.44
CA VAL A 151 -0.46 10.71 0.86
C VAL A 151 0.14 9.83 -0.24
N SER A 152 1.20 10.33 -0.89
CA SER A 152 1.98 9.54 -1.85
C SER A 152 2.64 8.36 -1.15
N PRO A 153 2.99 7.28 -1.88
CA PRO A 153 3.73 6.16 -1.30
C PRO A 153 4.95 6.63 -0.53
N LEU A 154 5.00 6.30 0.75
CA LEU A 154 6.05 6.74 1.67
C LEU A 154 7.32 5.91 1.53
N LEU A 155 7.16 4.62 1.18
CA LEU A 155 8.26 3.73 0.96
C LEU A 155 8.63 3.68 -0.53
N ARG A 156 9.93 3.59 -0.78
CA ARG A 156 10.49 3.42 -2.12
C ARG A 156 11.27 2.11 -2.24
N THR A 157 11.38 1.38 -1.12
CA THR A 157 12.06 0.10 -1.09
C THR A 157 11.29 -0.94 -1.90
N LYS A 158 12.04 -1.66 -2.74
CA LYS A 158 11.58 -2.82 -3.51
C LYS A 158 12.29 -4.06 -2.98
N TRP A 159 12.09 -4.33 -1.70
CA TRP A 159 12.74 -5.47 -1.07
C TRP A 159 11.99 -6.76 -1.33
N HIS A 160 12.74 -7.85 -1.36
CA HIS A 160 12.26 -9.19 -1.69
C HIS A 160 12.55 -10.18 -0.54
N GLN A 161 11.92 -11.35 -0.58
CA GLN A 161 12.10 -12.37 0.46
C GLN A 161 13.14 -13.44 0.14
N GLU A 162 13.72 -13.38 -1.06
CA GLU A 162 14.59 -14.41 -1.63
C GLU A 162 16.03 -13.90 -1.78
N ASN A 163 16.69 -14.31 -2.87
CA ASN A 163 18.10 -14.06 -3.16
C ASN A 163 18.58 -12.66 -2.76
N TYR A 164 19.75 -12.60 -2.17
CA TYR A 164 20.42 -11.52 -1.46
C TYR A 164 19.78 -11.20 -0.11
N TYR A 165 18.47 -11.02 -0.02
CA TYR A 165 17.76 -10.64 1.20
C TYR A 165 17.76 -11.74 2.26
N ASN A 166 17.75 -13.01 1.83
CA ASN A 166 17.75 -14.19 2.70
C ASN A 166 19.15 -14.74 3.02
N SER A 167 20.22 -14.08 2.60
CA SER A 167 21.60 -14.61 2.73
C SER A 167 22.06 -14.87 4.17
N GLN A 168 21.39 -14.30 5.17
CA GLN A 168 21.62 -14.56 6.59
C GLN A 168 20.57 -15.49 7.21
N CYS A 169 19.52 -15.86 6.46
CA CYS A 169 18.53 -16.82 6.92
C CYS A 169 19.12 -18.21 7.01
N PRO A 170 18.49 -19.15 7.73
CA PRO A 170 18.97 -20.53 7.83
C PRO A 170 19.23 -21.16 6.46
N GLU A 171 20.33 -21.90 6.36
CA GLU A 171 20.67 -22.66 5.16
C GLU A 171 19.59 -23.73 4.90
N ASP A 172 19.12 -23.81 3.66
CA ASP A 172 18.21 -24.84 3.17
C ASP A 172 18.39 -25.01 1.66
N SER A 173 18.93 -26.13 1.25
CA SER A 173 19.24 -26.42 -0.16
C SER A 173 18.00 -26.48 -1.07
N ALA A 174 16.81 -26.65 -0.50
CA ALA A 174 15.54 -26.61 -1.22
C ALA A 174 14.91 -25.20 -1.28
N GLY A 175 15.48 -24.24 -0.55
CA GLY A 175 15.04 -22.86 -0.52
C GLY A 175 15.70 -21.99 -1.57
N PRO A 176 15.18 -20.75 -1.77
CA PRO A 176 15.72 -19.81 -2.75
C PRO A 176 17.18 -19.43 -2.40
N ALA A 177 18.06 -19.52 -3.37
CA ALA A 177 19.50 -19.26 -3.23
C ALA A 177 20.18 -20.09 -2.10
N GLY A 178 19.61 -21.26 -1.74
CA GLY A 178 20.18 -22.14 -0.70
C GLY A 178 19.83 -21.76 0.74
N HIS A 179 18.84 -20.91 0.95
CA HIS A 179 18.39 -20.44 2.26
C HIS A 179 16.86 -20.47 2.38
N ALA A 180 16.36 -20.49 3.60
CA ALA A 180 14.95 -20.29 3.89
C ALA A 180 14.50 -18.86 3.47
N TYR A 181 13.20 -18.70 3.19
CA TYR A 181 12.61 -17.38 2.94
C TYR A 181 12.75 -16.46 4.15
N VAL A 182 12.94 -15.16 3.90
CA VAL A 182 12.97 -14.14 4.96
C VAL A 182 11.66 -14.11 5.76
N GLY A 183 10.54 -14.27 5.07
CA GLY A 183 9.19 -14.16 5.64
C GLY A 183 8.61 -12.74 5.60
N CYS A 184 7.31 -12.65 5.25
CA CYS A 184 6.62 -11.37 5.05
C CYS A 184 6.72 -10.45 6.28
N GLY A 185 6.60 -10.97 7.51
CA GLY A 185 6.71 -10.18 8.74
C GLY A 185 8.07 -9.51 8.89
N ALA A 186 9.17 -10.20 8.56
CA ALA A 186 10.52 -9.63 8.66
C ALA A 186 10.80 -8.62 7.54
N ILE A 187 10.33 -8.86 6.31
CA ILE A 187 10.43 -7.92 5.20
C ILE A 187 9.73 -6.60 5.53
N VAL A 188 8.49 -6.68 6.03
CA VAL A 188 7.73 -5.48 6.42
C VAL A 188 8.44 -4.74 7.56
N MET A 189 8.88 -5.47 8.60
CA MET A 189 9.67 -4.87 9.70
C MET A 189 10.88 -4.14 9.17
N GLY A 190 11.69 -4.80 8.36
CA GLY A 190 12.95 -4.25 7.85
C GLY A 190 12.73 -3.00 6.99
N GLN A 191 11.73 -3.02 6.09
CA GLN A 191 11.40 -1.86 5.26
C GLN A 191 10.92 -0.67 6.10
N LEU A 192 10.05 -0.90 7.09
CA LEU A 192 9.58 0.14 8.00
C LEU A 192 10.71 0.69 8.88
N MET A 193 11.62 -0.17 9.38
CA MET A 193 12.79 0.26 10.15
C MET A 193 13.76 1.07 9.28
N ARG A 194 13.97 0.67 8.02
CA ARG A 194 14.76 1.44 7.07
C ARG A 194 14.12 2.80 6.76
N TYR A 195 12.81 2.85 6.58
CA TYR A 195 12.09 4.11 6.38
C TYR A 195 12.35 5.09 7.54
N TRP A 196 12.23 4.62 8.79
CA TRP A 196 12.49 5.43 9.98
C TRP A 196 13.97 5.60 10.30
N LYS A 197 14.89 4.85 9.64
CA LYS A 197 16.32 4.72 10.01
C LYS A 197 16.50 4.48 11.51
N TYR A 198 15.63 3.65 12.07
CA TYR A 198 15.55 3.39 13.52
C TYR A 198 15.21 1.92 13.82
N PRO A 199 15.79 1.36 14.89
CA PRO A 199 16.87 1.91 15.72
C PRO A 199 18.24 1.73 15.07
N VAL A 200 19.25 2.53 15.45
CA VAL A 200 20.65 2.30 15.04
C VAL A 200 21.23 1.07 15.74
N HIS A 201 20.84 0.85 17.00
CA HIS A 201 21.13 -0.36 17.78
C HIS A 201 19.85 -0.86 18.40
N GLY A 202 19.69 -2.19 18.43
CA GLY A 202 18.56 -2.79 19.14
C GLY A 202 18.86 -2.95 20.66
N ILE A 203 18.03 -3.75 21.33
CA ILE A 203 18.06 -3.96 22.79
C ILE A 203 18.31 -5.43 23.09
N GLY A 204 19.37 -5.73 23.85
CA GLY A 204 19.67 -7.07 24.32
C GLY A 204 19.93 -8.09 23.22
N SER A 205 19.59 -9.33 23.49
CA SER A 205 19.74 -10.44 22.56
C SER A 205 18.58 -11.43 22.67
N ARG A 206 18.42 -12.26 21.66
CA ARG A 206 17.44 -13.36 21.66
C ARG A 206 18.02 -14.61 21.03
N SER A 207 17.60 -15.76 21.58
CA SER A 207 17.74 -17.03 20.90
C SER A 207 16.47 -17.86 21.06
N TYR A 208 16.18 -18.70 20.08
CA TYR A 208 15.08 -19.67 20.13
C TYR A 208 15.44 -20.89 19.28
N THR A 209 14.72 -21.99 19.47
CA THR A 209 14.88 -23.20 18.66
C THR A 209 13.81 -23.20 17.57
N CYS A 210 14.24 -23.27 16.31
CA CYS A 210 13.37 -23.34 15.14
C CYS A 210 13.30 -24.80 14.68
N ASN A 211 12.30 -25.53 15.21
CA ASN A 211 12.08 -26.96 14.92
C ASN A 211 10.60 -27.12 14.50
N ASN A 212 10.32 -26.85 13.24
CA ASN A 212 8.95 -26.78 12.71
C ASN A 212 8.69 -27.71 11.52
N ALA A 213 9.63 -28.58 11.16
CA ALA A 213 9.49 -29.52 10.04
C ALA A 213 8.21 -30.39 10.13
N SER A 214 7.80 -30.76 11.36
CA SER A 214 6.57 -31.53 11.59
C SER A 214 5.28 -30.79 11.21
N HIS A 215 5.30 -29.46 11.04
CA HIS A 215 4.12 -28.67 10.64
C HIS A 215 3.89 -28.72 9.11
N GLY A 216 4.79 -29.32 8.33
CA GLY A 216 4.67 -29.37 6.86
C GLY A 216 4.90 -28.01 6.18
N ASN A 217 4.38 -27.85 4.98
CA ASN A 217 4.43 -26.59 4.19
C ASN A 217 5.86 -26.04 3.94
N GLY A 218 6.87 -26.90 3.97
CA GLY A 218 8.26 -26.49 3.74
C GLY A 218 8.94 -25.87 4.97
N TYR A 219 8.32 -25.87 6.15
CA TYR A 219 9.00 -25.48 7.39
C TYR A 219 10.10 -26.49 7.75
N GLY A 220 11.23 -25.96 8.27
CA GLY A 220 12.40 -26.76 8.58
C GLY A 220 12.75 -26.82 10.05
N ASP A 221 13.68 -27.74 10.38
CA ASP A 221 14.34 -27.85 11.67
C ASP A 221 15.74 -27.23 11.56
N TYR A 222 15.82 -25.94 11.84
CA TYR A 222 17.07 -25.17 11.71
C TYR A 222 17.84 -25.01 13.02
N GLY A 223 17.41 -25.71 14.07
CA GLY A 223 18.07 -25.69 15.37
C GLY A 223 17.97 -24.34 16.09
N ARG A 224 19.03 -24.00 16.81
CA ARG A 224 19.08 -22.78 17.61
C ARG A 224 19.49 -21.57 16.76
N LEU A 225 18.60 -20.60 16.63
CA LEU A 225 18.83 -19.32 15.98
C LEU A 225 19.00 -18.23 17.03
N SER A 226 19.88 -17.25 16.77
CA SER A 226 20.17 -16.18 17.73
C SER A 226 20.58 -14.88 17.06
N ALA A 227 20.29 -13.76 17.73
CA ALA A 227 20.73 -12.42 17.34
C ALA A 227 21.11 -11.61 18.58
N ASN A 228 22.16 -10.79 18.47
CA ASN A 228 22.55 -9.83 19.50
C ASN A 228 22.28 -8.42 18.99
N PHE A 229 21.08 -7.92 19.30
CA PHE A 229 20.59 -6.63 18.81
C PHE A 229 21.39 -5.45 19.38
N ALA A 230 21.78 -5.53 20.65
CA ALA A 230 22.50 -4.46 21.34
C ALA A 230 23.90 -4.23 20.78
N ASN A 231 24.56 -5.28 20.30
CA ASN A 231 25.92 -5.21 19.77
C ASN A 231 25.97 -5.06 18.24
N THR A 232 24.80 -4.92 17.59
CA THR A 232 24.72 -4.76 16.14
C THR A 232 24.35 -3.32 15.79
N THR A 233 25.15 -2.71 14.91
CA THR A 233 24.81 -1.42 14.28
C THR A 233 24.07 -1.68 12.99
N TYR A 234 22.85 -1.14 12.87
CA TYR A 234 22.10 -1.19 11.62
C TYR A 234 22.49 0.00 10.74
N ASP A 235 23.28 -0.28 9.70
CA ASP A 235 23.80 0.74 8.79
C ASP A 235 22.80 1.03 7.65
N TYR A 236 21.83 1.86 7.95
CA TYR A 236 20.77 2.24 6.98
C TYR A 236 21.31 2.95 5.75
N ASN A 237 22.50 3.57 5.80
CA ASN A 237 23.09 4.23 4.65
C ASN A 237 23.60 3.21 3.61
N ASN A 238 23.95 2.00 4.04
CA ASN A 238 24.31 0.87 3.19
C ASN A 238 23.12 -0.04 2.84
N MET A 239 21.87 0.35 3.16
CA MET A 239 20.66 -0.39 2.78
C MET A 239 20.02 0.29 1.57
N PRO A 240 20.28 -0.16 0.31
CA PRO A 240 19.72 0.43 -0.88
C PRO A 240 18.19 0.23 -0.96
N LEU A 241 17.56 0.92 -1.90
CA LEU A 241 16.13 0.75 -2.19
C LEU A 241 15.81 -0.65 -2.72
N GLU A 242 16.78 -1.27 -3.40
CA GLU A 242 16.68 -2.60 -3.99
C GLU A 242 18.08 -3.26 -3.98
N LEU A 243 18.15 -4.55 -3.71
CA LEU A 243 19.34 -5.37 -3.92
C LEU A 243 19.28 -6.02 -5.30
N THR A 244 20.38 -5.91 -6.03
CA THR A 244 20.51 -6.44 -7.40
C THR A 244 21.81 -7.24 -7.51
N SER A 245 22.05 -7.85 -8.67
CA SER A 245 23.32 -8.55 -8.97
C SER A 245 24.55 -7.64 -8.93
N THR A 246 24.36 -6.32 -8.92
CA THR A 246 25.44 -5.32 -8.83
C THR A 246 25.63 -4.74 -7.42
N SER A 247 24.81 -5.16 -6.46
CA SER A 247 24.92 -4.72 -5.07
C SER A 247 26.21 -5.26 -4.44
N SER A 248 26.89 -4.40 -3.68
CA SER A 248 28.11 -4.80 -2.97
C SER A 248 27.78 -5.73 -1.80
N GLN A 249 28.75 -6.56 -1.38
CA GLN A 249 28.55 -7.43 -0.22
C GLN A 249 28.18 -6.65 1.04
N VAL A 250 28.74 -5.45 1.24
CA VAL A 250 28.40 -4.58 2.38
C VAL A 250 26.89 -4.20 2.36
N GLN A 251 26.33 -3.93 1.19
CA GLN A 251 24.89 -3.62 1.06
C GLN A 251 24.02 -4.85 1.31
N ILE A 252 24.44 -6.01 0.77
CA ILE A 252 23.74 -7.29 1.00
C ILE A 252 23.76 -7.62 2.49
N ASP A 253 24.93 -7.56 3.14
CA ASP A 253 25.06 -7.87 4.55
C ASP A 253 24.27 -6.91 5.45
N ALA A 254 24.25 -5.61 5.13
CA ALA A 254 23.49 -4.64 5.89
C ALA A 254 21.98 -4.97 5.88
N VAL A 255 21.41 -5.24 4.70
CA VAL A 255 19.99 -5.57 4.57
C VAL A 255 19.69 -6.95 5.17
N ALA A 256 20.45 -7.98 4.81
CA ALA A 256 20.20 -9.35 5.25
C ALA A 256 20.36 -9.52 6.77
N THR A 257 21.33 -8.82 7.40
CA THR A 257 21.47 -8.81 8.86
C THR A 257 20.24 -8.21 9.54
N LEU A 258 19.75 -7.07 9.06
CA LEU A 258 18.52 -6.46 9.59
C LEU A 258 17.35 -7.43 9.48
N LEU A 259 17.14 -8.03 8.31
CA LEU A 259 16.02 -8.94 8.05
C LEU A 259 16.09 -10.21 8.90
N TYR A 260 17.28 -10.83 9.00
CA TYR A 260 17.49 -11.98 9.88
C TYR A 260 17.21 -11.63 11.35
N HIS A 261 17.69 -10.48 11.82
CA HIS A 261 17.43 -10.00 13.17
C HIS A 261 15.94 -9.74 13.40
N CYS A 262 15.22 -9.17 12.43
CA CYS A 262 13.78 -9.07 12.49
C CYS A 262 13.13 -10.45 12.66
N GLY A 263 13.53 -11.45 11.89
CA GLY A 263 13.05 -12.82 12.00
C GLY A 263 13.32 -13.45 13.37
N VAL A 264 14.55 -13.29 13.90
CA VAL A 264 14.89 -13.80 15.24
C VAL A 264 14.08 -13.08 16.33
N ALA A 265 13.91 -11.75 16.21
CA ALA A 265 13.14 -10.96 17.17
C ALA A 265 11.69 -11.44 17.32
N VAL A 266 11.12 -12.01 16.28
CA VAL A 266 9.71 -12.44 16.27
C VAL A 266 9.53 -13.96 16.38
N LYS A 267 10.61 -14.74 16.53
CA LYS A 267 10.61 -16.21 16.46
C LYS A 267 9.99 -16.71 15.14
N MET A 268 10.57 -16.29 14.05
CA MET A 268 10.11 -16.71 12.72
C MET A 268 10.12 -18.24 12.60
N ASN A 269 9.04 -18.79 12.09
CA ASN A 269 8.98 -20.15 11.61
C ASN A 269 9.56 -20.16 10.18
N TYR A 270 10.84 -20.40 10.07
CA TYR A 270 11.52 -20.42 8.78
C TYR A 270 11.16 -21.65 7.94
N GLY A 271 11.16 -21.47 6.62
CA GLY A 271 10.88 -22.54 5.67
C GLY A 271 11.34 -22.23 4.25
N ASN A 272 11.46 -23.29 3.44
CA ASN A 272 11.95 -23.23 2.06
C ASN A 272 10.85 -22.94 1.01
N ARG A 273 9.58 -22.85 1.42
CA ARG A 273 8.45 -22.45 0.59
C ARG A 273 7.77 -21.17 1.09
N GLY A 274 8.21 -20.67 2.26
CA GLY A 274 7.72 -19.49 2.91
C GLY A 274 8.01 -19.57 4.39
N SER A 275 8.10 -18.42 5.05
CA SER A 275 8.35 -18.30 6.49
C SER A 275 7.21 -17.52 7.13
N SER A 276 6.76 -17.93 8.31
CA SER A 276 5.58 -17.38 8.96
C SER A 276 5.83 -16.90 10.39
N VAL A 277 4.99 -15.95 10.84
CA VAL A 277 5.05 -15.38 12.19
C VAL A 277 3.66 -14.91 12.63
N SER A 278 3.37 -14.99 13.94
CA SER A 278 2.14 -14.44 14.49
C SER A 278 2.23 -12.90 14.64
N PRO A 279 1.11 -12.16 14.40
CA PRO A 279 1.09 -10.70 14.58
C PRO A 279 1.48 -10.25 15.99
N THR A 280 1.13 -11.01 17.02
CA THR A 280 1.49 -10.73 18.42
C THR A 280 3.00 -10.80 18.65
N ASN A 281 3.69 -11.73 17.97
CA ASN A 281 5.14 -11.81 18.03
C ASN A 281 5.80 -10.61 17.33
N ILE A 282 5.21 -10.09 16.25
CA ILE A 282 5.69 -8.87 15.58
C ILE A 282 5.61 -7.68 16.56
N VAL A 283 4.43 -7.44 17.16
CA VAL A 283 4.23 -6.35 18.13
C VAL A 283 5.20 -6.48 19.31
N THR A 284 5.36 -7.69 19.83
CA THR A 284 6.27 -7.94 20.95
C THR A 284 7.73 -7.72 20.56
N GLY A 285 8.15 -8.26 19.41
CA GLY A 285 9.51 -8.17 18.91
C GLY A 285 9.97 -6.73 18.66
N ILE A 286 9.12 -5.95 17.99
CA ILE A 286 9.36 -4.53 17.69
C ILE A 286 9.57 -3.72 18.97
N LYS A 287 8.70 -3.90 19.97
CA LYS A 287 8.80 -3.18 21.24
C LYS A 287 10.01 -3.62 22.05
N THR A 288 10.22 -4.93 22.20
CA THR A 288 11.21 -5.48 23.12
C THR A 288 12.63 -5.33 22.62
N TYR A 289 12.86 -5.58 21.34
CA TYR A 289 14.23 -5.66 20.79
C TYR A 289 14.62 -4.46 19.94
N PHE A 290 13.65 -3.68 19.48
CA PHE A 290 13.91 -2.50 18.65
C PHE A 290 13.46 -1.18 19.25
N GLY A 291 12.90 -1.21 20.48
CA GLY A 291 12.60 -0.02 21.26
C GLY A 291 11.50 0.87 20.68
N TYR A 292 10.63 0.33 19.82
CA TYR A 292 9.48 1.09 19.35
C TYR A 292 8.47 1.33 20.47
N PRO A 293 7.68 2.42 20.39
CA PRO A 293 6.85 2.87 21.49
C PRO A 293 5.72 1.89 21.84
N SER A 294 5.19 2.02 23.06
CA SER A 294 4.05 1.21 23.54
C SER A 294 2.77 1.40 22.72
N THR A 295 2.68 2.47 21.92
CA THR A 295 1.59 2.76 21.00
C THR A 295 1.46 1.73 19.86
N VAL A 296 2.53 0.99 19.54
CA VAL A 296 2.47 -0.09 18.55
C VAL A 296 1.47 -1.14 19.00
N ARG A 297 0.44 -1.39 18.19
CA ARG A 297 -0.62 -2.34 18.51
C ARG A 297 -1.21 -3.01 17.28
N TYR A 298 -1.65 -4.24 17.47
CA TYR A 298 -2.44 -4.98 16.50
C TYR A 298 -3.91 -4.59 16.62
N ILE A 299 -4.56 -4.35 15.50
CA ILE A 299 -5.99 -4.04 15.39
C ILE A 299 -6.62 -4.91 14.31
N GLU A 300 -7.87 -5.33 14.53
CA GLU A 300 -8.65 -6.15 13.60
C GLU A 300 -9.82 -5.34 13.05
N ARG A 301 -10.05 -5.41 11.74
CA ARG A 301 -11.13 -4.68 11.06
C ARG A 301 -12.51 -5.03 11.62
N THR A 302 -12.71 -6.26 12.09
CA THR A 302 -13.97 -6.72 12.68
C THR A 302 -14.41 -5.93 13.90
N ASN A 303 -13.48 -5.22 14.56
CA ASN A 303 -13.75 -4.36 15.72
C ASN A 303 -14.13 -2.91 15.31
N TYR A 304 -14.26 -2.62 14.02
CA TYR A 304 -14.53 -1.30 13.47
C TYR A 304 -15.66 -1.36 12.45
N ASN A 305 -16.44 -0.30 12.33
CA ASN A 305 -17.22 -0.08 11.11
C ASN A 305 -16.32 0.50 10.01
N ASP A 306 -16.78 0.49 8.76
CA ASP A 306 -15.97 0.94 7.60
C ASP A 306 -15.43 2.36 7.77
N ALA A 307 -16.26 3.30 8.20
CA ALA A 307 -15.84 4.69 8.38
C ALA A 307 -14.75 4.84 9.44
N SER A 308 -14.89 4.17 10.59
CA SER A 308 -13.91 4.21 11.67
C SER A 308 -12.62 3.47 11.32
N TRP A 309 -12.69 2.35 10.55
CA TRP A 309 -11.52 1.67 10.03
C TRP A 309 -10.72 2.57 9.09
N LEU A 310 -11.38 3.09 8.06
CA LEU A 310 -10.75 3.97 7.08
C LEU A 310 -10.16 5.22 7.74
N SER A 311 -10.88 5.84 8.69
CA SER A 311 -10.37 6.98 9.45
C SER A 311 -9.12 6.63 10.26
N THR A 312 -9.10 5.44 10.91
CA THR A 312 -7.97 5.00 11.72
C THR A 312 -6.72 4.79 10.88
N ILE A 313 -6.82 4.09 9.74
CA ILE A 313 -5.65 3.83 8.89
C ILE A 313 -5.18 5.07 8.12
N LYS A 314 -6.11 5.97 7.72
CA LYS A 314 -5.74 7.26 7.12
C LYS A 314 -4.98 8.14 8.12
N ALA A 315 -5.37 8.17 9.39
CA ALA A 315 -4.68 8.95 10.42
C ALA A 315 -3.22 8.52 10.64
N GLU A 316 -2.88 7.24 10.44
CA GLU A 316 -1.48 6.78 10.43
C GLU A 316 -0.73 7.40 9.25
N LEU A 317 -1.29 7.31 8.04
CA LEU A 317 -0.66 7.84 6.82
C LEU A 317 -0.57 9.36 6.82
N ASP A 318 -1.58 10.07 7.34
CA ASP A 318 -1.56 11.52 7.53
C ASP A 318 -0.43 11.97 8.45
N SER A 319 -0.03 11.09 9.38
CA SER A 319 1.14 11.29 10.25
C SER A 319 2.44 10.77 9.63
N PHE A 320 2.47 10.46 8.33
CA PHE A 320 3.62 9.90 7.61
C PHE A 320 4.13 8.59 8.23
N ALA A 321 3.26 7.81 8.83
CA ALA A 321 3.57 6.53 9.44
C ALA A 321 3.02 5.37 8.59
N PRO A 322 3.83 4.79 7.70
CA PRO A 322 3.47 3.55 7.02
C PRO A 322 3.37 2.42 8.04
N PHE A 323 2.52 1.45 7.77
CA PHE A 323 2.18 0.44 8.75
C PHE A 323 1.98 -0.94 8.13
N PHE A 324 2.00 -1.98 8.98
CA PHE A 324 1.64 -3.32 8.56
C PHE A 324 0.14 -3.40 8.28
N TYR A 325 -0.19 -3.84 7.10
CA TYR A 325 -1.53 -4.27 6.75
C TYR A 325 -1.52 -5.77 6.47
N GLY A 326 -2.60 -6.47 6.75
CA GLY A 326 -2.64 -7.90 6.55
C GLY A 326 -3.94 -8.51 7.01
N GLY A 327 -3.91 -9.81 7.23
CA GLY A 327 -5.06 -10.56 7.71
C GLY A 327 -4.74 -12.04 7.90
N GLN A 328 -5.76 -12.80 8.26
CA GLN A 328 -5.68 -14.26 8.45
C GLN A 328 -6.81 -14.96 7.70
N SER A 329 -6.48 -16.07 7.08
CA SER A 329 -7.42 -16.96 6.42
C SER A 329 -7.15 -18.40 6.85
N GLN A 330 -8.19 -19.24 6.87
CA GLN A 330 -8.03 -20.68 7.08
C GLN A 330 -7.32 -21.36 5.89
N THR A 331 -7.43 -20.79 4.70
CA THR A 331 -6.86 -21.36 3.47
C THR A 331 -5.41 -20.93 3.27
N TYR A 332 -5.12 -19.63 3.47
CA TYR A 332 -3.82 -19.04 3.13
C TYR A 332 -2.95 -18.75 4.36
N GLY A 333 -3.44 -19.00 5.59
CA GLY A 333 -2.72 -18.61 6.81
C GLY A 333 -2.76 -17.11 7.07
N GLY A 334 -1.77 -16.60 7.78
CA GLY A 334 -1.61 -15.17 8.09
C GLY A 334 -0.61 -14.51 7.17
N HIS A 335 -0.98 -13.37 6.56
CA HIS A 335 -0.11 -12.60 5.67
C HIS A 335 -0.07 -11.14 6.07
N VAL A 336 1.09 -10.51 5.84
CA VAL A 336 1.28 -9.07 6.06
C VAL A 336 2.04 -8.44 4.89
N TRP A 337 1.78 -7.16 4.66
CA TRP A 337 2.44 -6.28 3.71
C TRP A 337 2.40 -4.86 4.24
N ILE A 338 2.85 -3.87 3.49
CA ILE A 338 2.88 -2.48 3.93
C ILE A 338 1.76 -1.70 3.25
N CYS A 339 1.05 -0.88 4.05
CA CYS A 339 0.23 0.20 3.55
C CYS A 339 0.95 1.52 3.81
N ASP A 340 1.22 2.31 2.77
CA ASP A 340 2.12 3.45 2.86
C ASP A 340 1.67 4.69 2.10
N GLY A 341 0.46 4.70 1.58
CA GLY A 341 -0.10 5.86 0.90
C GLY A 341 -1.60 5.71 0.64
N TYR A 342 -2.30 6.81 0.32
CA TYR A 342 -3.71 6.72 -0.03
C TYR A 342 -4.20 7.92 -0.85
N ARG A 343 -5.35 7.72 -1.51
CA ARG A 343 -6.14 8.72 -2.21
C ARG A 343 -7.43 9.02 -1.44
N ASP A 344 -8.04 10.16 -1.71
CA ASP A 344 -9.29 10.57 -1.06
C ASP A 344 -10.49 9.65 -1.38
N ASP A 345 -10.45 8.92 -2.49
CA ASP A 345 -11.44 7.93 -2.92
C ASP A 345 -11.23 6.52 -2.34
N ASN A 346 -10.45 6.40 -1.26
CA ASN A 346 -10.18 5.16 -0.51
C ASN A 346 -9.37 4.09 -1.26
N TYR A 347 -8.58 4.48 -2.25
CA TYR A 347 -7.53 3.62 -2.75
C TYR A 347 -6.27 3.81 -1.90
N PHE A 348 -5.75 2.71 -1.39
CA PHE A 348 -4.56 2.68 -0.55
C PHE A 348 -3.41 2.03 -1.29
N HIS A 349 -2.23 2.63 -1.19
CA HIS A 349 -1.03 2.06 -1.77
C HIS A 349 -0.50 0.93 -0.91
N MET A 350 -0.21 -0.21 -1.56
CA MET A 350 0.30 -1.44 -0.96
C MET A 350 1.67 -1.77 -1.53
N ASN A 351 2.65 -1.99 -0.65
CA ASN A 351 3.94 -2.58 -0.97
C ASN A 351 3.94 -4.02 -0.46
N TRP A 352 3.95 -4.97 -1.37
CA TRP A 352 3.74 -6.38 -1.07
C TRP A 352 5.00 -7.11 -0.59
N GLY A 353 6.18 -6.49 -0.71
CA GLY A 353 7.46 -7.10 -0.33
C GLY A 353 7.97 -8.15 -1.33
N TRP A 354 7.66 -7.97 -2.61
CA TRP A 354 8.07 -8.83 -3.73
C TRP A 354 8.83 -8.08 -4.82
N GLY A 355 9.83 -7.28 -4.43
CA GLY A 355 10.66 -6.56 -5.37
C GLY A 355 9.93 -5.46 -6.15
N GLY A 356 8.84 -4.95 -5.61
CA GLY A 356 7.98 -3.97 -6.26
C GLY A 356 6.94 -4.57 -7.21
N LEU A 357 6.92 -5.89 -7.43
CA LEU A 357 5.85 -6.55 -8.18
C LEU A 357 4.53 -6.43 -7.43
N TYR A 358 3.45 -6.23 -8.17
CA TYR A 358 2.08 -6.05 -7.67
C TYR A 358 1.85 -4.75 -6.87
N ASP A 359 2.89 -3.96 -6.52
CA ASP A 359 2.73 -2.71 -5.78
C ASP A 359 1.79 -1.76 -6.53
N GLY A 360 0.88 -1.11 -5.81
CA GLY A 360 -0.12 -0.24 -6.41
C GLY A 360 -1.21 0.19 -5.45
N TYR A 361 -2.23 0.81 -6.00
CA TYR A 361 -3.39 1.31 -5.27
C TYR A 361 -4.55 0.33 -5.34
N PHE A 362 -5.04 -0.08 -4.17
CA PHE A 362 -6.12 -1.05 -3.99
C PHE A 362 -7.28 -0.42 -3.24
N ASN A 363 -8.50 -0.64 -3.70
CA ASN A 363 -9.70 -0.15 -3.04
C ASN A 363 -9.94 -0.93 -1.74
N LEU A 364 -10.03 -0.21 -0.61
CA LEU A 364 -10.36 -0.78 0.70
C LEU A 364 -11.79 -0.48 1.15
N SER A 365 -12.56 0.26 0.35
CA SER A 365 -14.00 0.42 0.60
C SER A 365 -14.71 -0.90 0.33
N SER A 366 -15.91 -1.05 0.89
CA SER A 366 -16.84 -2.07 0.41
C SER A 366 -17.08 -1.89 -1.09
N LEU A 367 -16.95 -2.97 -1.86
CA LEU A 367 -17.15 -2.95 -3.32
C LEU A 367 -18.62 -2.73 -3.70
N SER A 368 -19.53 -2.87 -2.72
CA SER A 368 -20.95 -2.59 -2.84
C SER A 368 -21.45 -1.83 -1.60
N ARG A 369 -22.74 -1.53 -1.55
CA ARG A 369 -23.41 -0.91 -0.37
C ARG A 369 -23.42 -1.82 0.87
N TYR A 370 -23.00 -3.06 0.74
CA TYR A 370 -22.97 -4.06 1.81
C TYR A 370 -21.53 -4.25 2.27
N ALA A 371 -21.27 -3.89 3.52
CA ALA A 371 -19.95 -4.07 4.13
C ALA A 371 -19.69 -5.55 4.40
N PHE A 372 -18.69 -6.10 3.72
CA PHE A 372 -18.15 -7.42 4.04
C PHE A 372 -16.81 -7.23 4.77
N ASN A 373 -16.79 -7.60 6.04
CA ASN A 373 -15.59 -7.54 6.87
C ASN A 373 -14.78 -8.83 6.68
N TYR A 374 -13.90 -8.84 5.71
CA TYR A 374 -12.91 -9.92 5.61
C TYR A 374 -11.85 -9.75 6.69
N ASN A 375 -11.23 -10.85 7.13
CA ASN A 375 -10.24 -10.99 8.20
C ASN A 375 -9.02 -10.06 8.03
N GLN A 376 -9.25 -8.78 7.78
CA GLN A 376 -8.24 -7.75 7.63
C GLN A 376 -7.80 -7.24 9.00
N ALA A 377 -6.53 -6.91 9.11
CA ALA A 377 -5.91 -6.42 10.32
C ALA A 377 -4.77 -5.46 10.00
N ALA A 378 -4.32 -4.71 10.99
CA ALA A 378 -3.16 -3.84 10.87
C ALA A 378 -2.34 -3.85 12.17
N ILE A 379 -1.03 -3.56 12.05
CA ILE A 379 -0.20 -3.16 13.19
C ILE A 379 0.18 -1.71 12.96
N ILE A 380 -0.33 -0.85 13.83
CA ILE A 380 -0.23 0.60 13.73
C ILE A 380 0.56 1.19 14.91
N GLY A 381 0.87 2.49 14.83
CA GLY A 381 1.60 3.20 15.88
C GLY A 381 3.11 3.05 15.79
N LEU A 382 3.65 2.51 14.68
CA LEU A 382 5.08 2.44 14.43
C LEU A 382 5.62 3.82 14.06
N ARG A 383 6.37 4.41 14.95
CA ARG A 383 7.02 5.70 14.70
C ARG A 383 8.45 5.67 15.21
N GLY A 384 9.38 6.09 14.38
CA GLY A 384 10.73 6.44 14.80
C GLY A 384 10.73 7.74 15.62
N PRO A 385 11.83 8.06 16.30
CA PRO A 385 11.96 9.27 17.12
C PRO A 385 11.99 10.56 16.29
N GLN A 386 12.26 10.46 15.00
CA GLN A 386 12.28 11.57 14.05
C GLN A 386 11.56 11.16 12.79
N LEU A 387 10.93 12.12 12.09
CA LEU A 387 10.42 11.89 10.76
C LEU A 387 11.60 11.58 9.82
N PRO A 388 11.47 10.58 8.94
CA PRO A 388 12.52 10.27 7.99
C PRO A 388 12.76 11.45 7.05
N ASP A 389 14.04 11.68 6.71
CA ASP A 389 14.34 12.58 5.61
C ASP A 389 13.68 12.07 4.34
N PRO A 390 13.04 12.93 3.55
CA PRO A 390 12.48 12.53 2.27
C PRO A 390 13.59 11.92 1.40
N GLU A 391 13.43 10.67 1.01
CA GLU A 391 14.36 10.05 0.08
C GLU A 391 14.29 10.77 -1.28
N PRO A 392 15.42 11.03 -1.92
CA PRO A 392 15.42 11.68 -3.23
C PRO A 392 14.62 10.85 -4.24
N ASP A 393 13.67 11.49 -4.91
CA ASP A 393 12.86 10.83 -5.93
C ASP A 393 13.72 10.48 -7.16
N VAL A 394 14.09 9.19 -7.31
CA VAL A 394 14.88 8.71 -8.45
C VAL A 394 14.02 8.35 -9.67
N SER A 395 12.68 8.36 -9.57
CA SER A 395 11.79 8.14 -10.71
C SER A 395 11.85 9.28 -11.74
N CYS A 396 12.50 10.38 -11.37
CA CYS A 396 12.72 11.56 -12.22
C CYS A 396 14.12 11.59 -12.85
N ILE A 397 14.74 10.45 -13.19
CA ILE A 397 15.95 10.44 -14.02
C ILE A 397 15.51 10.88 -15.43
N GLY A 398 15.65 12.19 -15.72
CA GLY A 398 15.31 12.79 -17.02
C GLY A 398 14.31 13.96 -16.98
N ALA A 399 13.60 14.19 -15.88
CA ALA A 399 12.81 15.41 -15.70
C ALA A 399 13.49 16.32 -14.68
N GLU A 400 13.66 17.60 -15.02
CA GLU A 400 14.17 18.60 -14.09
C GLU A 400 13.34 18.56 -12.79
N ARG A 401 14.02 18.35 -11.66
CA ARG A 401 13.37 18.36 -10.33
C ARG A 401 12.86 19.77 -10.06
N PRO A 402 11.63 19.97 -9.57
CA PRO A 402 11.37 21.17 -8.80
C PRO A 402 12.14 21.01 -7.49
N ASP A 403 13.35 21.48 -7.46
CA ASP A 403 14.09 21.60 -6.21
C ASP A 403 13.68 22.92 -5.56
N PHE A 404 13.40 22.88 -4.27
CA PHE A 404 13.18 24.08 -3.49
C PHE A 404 14.10 24.05 -2.27
N ASN A 405 14.54 25.21 -1.83
CA ASN A 405 15.31 25.35 -0.60
C ASN A 405 14.43 25.92 0.49
N ILE A 406 14.74 25.56 1.74
CA ILE A 406 14.09 26.15 2.92
C ILE A 406 15.18 26.68 3.85
N TYR A 407 15.12 27.96 4.13
CA TYR A 407 16.08 28.61 5.03
C TYR A 407 15.44 29.77 5.81
N PRO A 408 16.04 30.13 6.97
CA PRO A 408 17.01 29.32 7.71
C PRO A 408 16.35 28.06 8.30
N ASN A 409 17.07 26.94 8.34
CA ASN A 409 16.61 25.72 8.98
C ASN A 409 17.77 25.13 9.79
N PRO A 410 17.72 25.12 11.14
CA PRO A 410 16.62 25.55 12.03
C PRO A 410 16.35 27.07 12.09
N SER A 411 15.12 27.44 12.51
CA SER A 411 14.67 28.83 12.65
C SER A 411 13.86 29.06 13.94
N ALA A 412 13.79 30.33 14.38
CA ALA A 412 12.91 30.76 15.48
C ALA A 412 11.42 30.87 15.07
N GLY A 413 11.04 30.43 13.88
CA GLY A 413 9.64 30.32 13.41
C GLY A 413 9.36 30.97 12.05
N ARG A 414 10.35 31.64 11.44
CA ARG A 414 10.17 32.16 10.07
C ARG A 414 11.11 31.44 9.11
N PHE A 415 10.54 30.90 8.02
CA PHE A 415 11.26 30.18 7.00
C PHE A 415 10.92 30.75 5.61
N ILE A 416 11.87 30.72 4.70
CA ILE A 416 11.67 31.05 3.30
C ILE A 416 11.79 29.75 2.51
N VAL A 417 10.75 29.43 1.73
CA VAL A 417 10.79 28.39 0.73
C VAL A 417 11.14 29.05 -0.59
N GLU A 418 12.27 28.70 -1.20
CA GLU A 418 12.74 29.23 -2.48
C GLU A 418 12.61 28.16 -3.54
N PHE A 419 11.95 28.50 -4.64
CA PHE A 419 11.69 27.61 -5.79
C PHE A 419 12.65 27.94 -6.93
N ASN A 420 13.10 26.93 -7.65
CA ASN A 420 13.99 27.09 -8.78
C ASN A 420 13.30 27.61 -10.05
N GLU A 421 11.97 27.64 -10.07
CA GLU A 421 11.18 28.12 -11.21
C GLU A 421 10.01 28.99 -10.76
N THR A 422 9.57 29.88 -11.64
CA THR A 422 8.36 30.68 -11.43
C THR A 422 7.16 29.87 -11.92
N ALA A 423 6.42 29.29 -10.98
CA ALA A 423 5.26 28.47 -11.24
C ALA A 423 4.18 28.69 -10.16
N GLU A 424 3.04 28.05 -10.31
CA GLU A 424 2.04 28.01 -9.26
C GLU A 424 2.43 26.90 -8.26
N HIS A 425 2.68 27.31 -7.03
CA HIS A 425 3.06 26.40 -5.92
C HIS A 425 2.02 26.47 -4.81
N SER A 426 1.59 25.30 -4.33
CA SER A 426 0.87 25.18 -3.06
C SER A 426 1.82 24.64 -2.00
N VAL A 427 1.98 25.40 -0.92
CA VAL A 427 2.88 25.05 0.20
C VAL A 427 2.05 24.81 1.44
N LYS A 428 2.13 23.61 1.97
CA LYS A 428 1.45 23.20 3.20
C LYS A 428 2.47 22.81 4.26
N VAL A 429 2.20 23.18 5.51
CA VAL A 429 3.03 22.80 6.65
C VAL A 429 2.19 22.00 7.63
N PHE A 430 2.73 20.89 8.08
CA PHE A 430 2.10 19.98 9.03
C PHE A 430 2.97 19.84 10.27
N ASP A 431 2.35 19.69 11.43
CA ASP A 431 3.05 19.24 12.64
C ASP A 431 3.31 17.72 12.58
N ILE A 432 4.02 17.19 13.59
CA ILE A 432 4.35 15.77 13.71
C ILE A 432 3.11 14.87 13.91
N CYS A 433 1.95 15.45 14.22
CA CYS A 433 0.68 14.73 14.35
C CYS A 433 -0.14 14.75 13.05
N GLY A 434 0.40 15.38 11.96
CA GLY A 434 -0.28 15.50 10.67
C GLY A 434 -1.30 16.63 10.59
N LYS A 435 -1.40 17.49 11.63
CA LYS A 435 -2.28 18.66 11.61
C LYS A 435 -1.71 19.73 10.70
N GLU A 436 -2.50 20.19 9.72
CA GLU A 436 -2.13 21.31 8.86
C GLU A 436 -2.04 22.61 9.69
N ILE A 437 -0.87 23.24 9.67
CA ILE A 437 -0.56 24.48 10.40
C ILE A 437 -0.56 25.69 9.46
N VAL A 438 -0.07 25.50 8.23
CA VAL A 438 0.03 26.57 7.21
C VAL A 438 -0.39 26.00 5.86
N ASN A 439 -1.13 26.81 5.09
CA ASN A 439 -1.49 26.50 3.72
C ASN A 439 -1.39 27.78 2.88
N ILE A 440 -0.47 27.83 1.93
CA ILE A 440 -0.16 29.01 1.12
C ILE A 440 -0.15 28.60 -0.35
N SER A 441 -0.83 29.36 -1.21
CA SER A 441 -0.65 29.29 -2.65
C SER A 441 0.10 30.54 -3.13
N THR A 442 1.13 30.34 -3.95
CA THR A 442 1.97 31.45 -4.48
C THR A 442 2.24 31.22 -5.98
N LYS A 443 2.36 32.35 -6.70
CA LYS A 443 2.85 32.37 -8.09
C LYS A 443 4.16 33.15 -8.07
N GLY A 444 5.28 32.47 -7.88
CA GLY A 444 6.57 33.13 -7.80
C GLY A 444 7.67 32.15 -7.45
N THR A 445 8.84 32.72 -7.15
CA THR A 445 10.06 31.97 -6.80
C THR A 445 10.25 31.77 -5.31
N ASN A 446 9.34 32.25 -4.47
CA ASN A 446 9.44 32.04 -3.03
C ASN A 446 8.08 32.07 -2.31
N ALA A 447 8.04 31.47 -1.13
CA ALA A 447 6.96 31.58 -0.13
C ALA A 447 7.56 31.81 1.26
N VAL A 448 6.87 32.56 2.11
CA VAL A 448 7.28 32.78 3.49
C VAL A 448 6.37 31.98 4.41
N LEU A 449 6.96 31.09 5.21
CA LEU A 449 6.26 30.34 6.25
C LEU A 449 6.46 31.10 7.59
N ASP A 450 5.35 31.40 8.25
CA ASP A 450 5.37 31.98 9.59
C ASP A 450 4.78 30.98 10.59
N LEU A 451 5.65 30.42 11.42
CA LEU A 451 5.34 29.47 12.48
C LEU A 451 5.61 30.04 13.86
N LYS A 452 5.70 31.38 14.02
CA LYS A 452 6.08 32.02 15.29
C LYS A 452 5.20 31.56 16.44
N ASP A 453 3.91 31.42 16.22
CA ASP A 453 2.94 31.04 17.24
C ASP A 453 2.79 29.50 17.40
N SER A 454 3.53 28.71 16.62
CA SER A 454 3.54 27.27 16.74
C SER A 454 4.56 26.81 17.78
N PRO A 455 4.41 25.65 18.44
CA PRO A 455 5.40 25.12 19.39
C PRO A 455 6.77 24.90 18.75
N ALA A 456 7.84 24.88 19.54
CA ALA A 456 9.15 24.44 19.10
C ALA A 456 9.07 22.93 18.73
N GLY A 457 9.69 22.52 17.62
CA GLY A 457 9.61 21.15 17.15
C GLY A 457 9.92 20.98 15.66
N VAL A 458 9.69 19.78 15.17
CA VAL A 458 9.84 19.43 13.75
C VAL A 458 8.50 19.62 13.03
N TYR A 459 8.54 20.20 11.84
CA TYR A 459 7.40 20.39 10.96
C TYR A 459 7.74 19.85 9.57
N VAL A 460 6.72 19.39 8.86
CA VAL A 460 6.83 18.89 7.49
C VAL A 460 6.27 19.92 6.53
N VAL A 461 7.08 20.36 5.58
CA VAL A 461 6.68 21.27 4.50
C VAL A 461 6.46 20.45 3.25
N ARG A 462 5.23 20.50 2.71
CA ARG A 462 4.83 19.89 1.45
C ARG A 462 4.63 20.98 0.42
N VAL A 463 5.31 20.86 -0.71
CA VAL A 463 5.16 21.75 -1.86
C VAL A 463 4.55 20.96 -3.01
N ILE A 464 3.49 21.49 -3.60
CA ILE A 464 2.84 20.96 -4.80
C ILE A 464 3.10 21.96 -5.92
N CYS A 465 3.81 21.54 -6.97
CA CYS A 465 4.16 22.35 -8.13
C CYS A 465 3.28 21.96 -9.31
N ASN A 466 2.70 22.96 -10.00
CA ASN A 466 1.85 22.75 -11.19
C ASN A 466 0.75 21.70 -11.03
N GLY A 467 0.18 21.60 -9.82
CA GLY A 467 -0.93 20.72 -9.49
C GLY A 467 -0.62 19.22 -9.38
N ASN A 468 0.56 18.74 -9.80
CA ASN A 468 0.82 17.30 -9.92
C ASN A 468 2.12 16.81 -9.28
N LYS A 469 3.05 17.68 -8.92
CA LYS A 469 4.36 17.30 -8.42
C LYS A 469 4.50 17.68 -6.95
N VAL A 470 4.57 16.68 -6.08
CA VAL A 470 4.65 16.86 -4.63
C VAL A 470 6.08 16.61 -4.15
N VAL A 471 6.65 17.58 -3.46
CA VAL A 471 7.96 17.45 -2.79
C VAL A 471 7.80 17.81 -1.32
N THR A 472 8.46 17.06 -0.44
CA THR A 472 8.35 17.25 1.01
C THR A 472 9.73 17.42 1.63
N LYS A 473 9.88 18.40 2.52
CA LYS A 473 11.10 18.64 3.33
C LYS A 473 10.74 18.91 4.78
N SER A 474 11.61 18.53 5.70
CA SER A 474 11.43 18.81 7.14
C SER A 474 12.12 20.12 7.54
N ILE A 475 11.49 20.84 8.47
CA ILE A 475 12.04 22.05 9.09
C ILE A 475 12.01 21.93 10.62
N ILE A 476 12.95 22.61 11.27
CA ILE A 476 13.08 22.61 12.73
C ILE A 476 12.83 24.04 13.24
N LYS A 477 11.75 24.21 14.02
CA LYS A 477 11.52 25.41 14.80
C LYS A 477 12.16 25.28 16.18
N LYS A 478 13.02 26.24 16.53
CA LYS A 478 13.63 26.38 17.85
C LYS A 478 12.69 27.06 18.86
#